data_c70253db39be2f9d785409721533ac60
#
_entry.id   c70253db39be2f9d785409721533ac60
#
_cell.length_a   1.000
_cell.length_b   1.000
_cell.length_c   1.000
_cell.angle_alpha   90.00
_cell.angle_beta   90.00
_cell.angle_gamma   90.00
#
_symmetry.space_group_name_H-M   'P 1'
#
loop_
_entity.id
_entity.type
_entity.pdbx_description
1 polymer ?
#
loop_
_entity_poly.entity_id
_entity_poly.type
_entity_poly.pdbx_seq_one_letter_code
_entity_poly.pdbx_strand_id
1 'polypeptide(L)'
;MNIEKPRESRRREIDEIVAQRGGGVSETRDEADKYTVVGAASRRTFANWLTPVEEHFVCHRNEIPDADDDTWTVSLAGQVEGDLSMAEIREAYPAVAVAHTMECAGNGRGQHRPETGSVQWRFEAAANAFWTGTPVSSILREHGVDSADGRWLTAVGGDPSDGDDVFARSIPLSKALDDCILAYEMNGDPLPREHGYPVRLIVPGWYGVNNVKWLAELRVTDTMVGEGSLDRPGDHAYWQQRAYRIHPAGVEPDVNETVDTFDTWEQIEGAVEHPYTFDATVMSVIGAPDGESPVAAPSDGTVEVRGVAWAGDDAVDRVEVSPDGGDTWRDAELFGPDYDGAWRLFRFDWAAEPGRHRVVSRATDELGRRQPKRISRPDAWRDALDEDEFPWNEGGYAANAYEPNGVEVEVVPADDAQSPDST
;
A
#
# COMPACT_ATOMS: atom_id res chain seq x y z
N MET A 1 5.53 9.34 14.28
CA MET A 1 4.35 10.22 14.05
C MET A 1 4.78 11.51 13.35
N ASN A 2 4.49 11.65 12.05
CA ASN A 2 5.04 12.72 11.17
C ASN A 2 4.14 13.94 10.98
N ILE A 3 3.02 14.00 11.70
CA ILE A 3 1.97 15.03 11.54
C ILE A 3 2.40 16.45 12.01
N GLU A 4 3.53 16.56 12.71
CA GLU A 4 3.89 17.82 13.39
C GLU A 4 4.82 18.77 12.61
N LYS A 5 5.31 18.40 11.42
CA LYS A 5 6.20 19.29 10.67
C LYS A 5 5.41 20.32 9.84
N PRO A 6 5.74 21.61 9.93
CA PRO A 6 5.10 22.64 9.11
C PRO A 6 5.24 22.33 7.60
N ARG A 7 4.17 22.60 6.82
CA ARG A 7 4.09 22.37 5.37
C ARG A 7 5.31 22.86 4.60
N GLU A 8 5.80 24.08 4.90
CA GLU A 8 6.96 24.68 4.20
C GLU A 8 8.27 23.92 4.46
N SER A 9 8.47 23.38 5.65
CA SER A 9 9.64 22.57 5.98
C SER A 9 9.60 21.23 5.26
N ARG A 10 8.44 20.60 5.24
CA ARG A 10 8.23 19.33 4.55
C ARG A 10 8.34 19.48 3.04
N ARG A 11 7.82 20.57 2.46
CA ARG A 11 7.92 20.83 1.03
C ARG A 11 9.38 20.92 0.57
N ARG A 12 10.25 21.55 1.33
CA ARG A 12 11.70 21.58 1.02
C ARG A 12 12.32 20.18 1.03
N GLU A 13 11.97 19.33 2.00
CA GLU A 13 12.42 17.94 2.03
C GLU A 13 11.92 17.17 0.80
N ILE A 14 10.65 17.35 0.41
CA ILE A 14 10.09 16.75 -0.80
C ILE A 14 10.87 17.20 -2.05
N ASP A 15 11.08 18.50 -2.22
CA ASP A 15 11.81 19.07 -3.36
C ASP A 15 13.25 18.53 -3.44
N GLU A 16 13.92 18.37 -2.30
CA GLU A 16 15.27 17.77 -2.24
C GLU A 16 15.27 16.29 -2.65
N ILE A 17 14.27 15.51 -2.22
CA ILE A 17 14.13 14.09 -2.57
C ILE A 17 13.79 13.95 -4.05
N VAL A 18 12.85 14.75 -4.56
CA VAL A 18 12.48 14.76 -5.99
C VAL A 18 13.67 15.13 -6.87
N ALA A 19 14.50 16.11 -6.45
CA ALA A 19 15.68 16.52 -7.21
C ALA A 19 16.78 15.44 -7.28
N GLN A 20 16.81 14.50 -6.35
CA GLN A 20 17.75 13.36 -6.34
C GLN A 20 17.32 12.21 -7.26
N ARG A 21 16.17 12.30 -7.88
CA ARG A 21 15.62 11.30 -8.78
C ARG A 21 16.52 11.09 -10.00
N GLY A 22 16.97 9.87 -10.18
CA GLY A 22 17.57 9.40 -11.42
C GLY A 22 16.76 8.25 -11.97
N GLY A 23 16.20 8.38 -13.17
CA GLY A 23 15.60 7.24 -13.85
C GLY A 23 14.42 7.60 -14.74
N GLY A 24 14.32 6.95 -15.88
CA GLY A 24 13.24 7.10 -16.84
C GLY A 24 12.01 6.26 -16.45
N VAL A 25 10.87 6.76 -16.84
CA VAL A 25 9.54 6.21 -16.66
C VAL A 25 9.25 5.19 -17.76
N SER A 26 8.67 4.04 -17.41
CA SER A 26 8.01 3.17 -18.39
C SER A 26 6.50 3.18 -18.15
N GLU A 27 5.74 3.56 -19.14
CA GLU A 27 4.28 3.51 -19.09
C GLU A 27 3.78 2.08 -19.35
N THR A 28 3.00 1.53 -18.44
CA THR A 28 2.04 0.46 -18.74
C THR A 28 0.79 0.68 -17.92
N ARG A 29 -0.21 1.30 -18.54
CA ARG A 29 -1.58 1.33 -18.04
C ARG A 29 -2.42 0.45 -18.95
N ASP A 30 -2.93 -0.65 -18.41
CA ASP A 30 -3.89 -1.50 -19.11
C ASP A 30 -5.30 -1.23 -18.57
N GLU A 31 -6.24 -0.94 -19.46
CA GLU A 31 -7.68 -0.97 -19.16
C GLU A 31 -8.13 -2.43 -19.18
N ALA A 32 -8.22 -3.05 -18.01
CA ALA A 32 -8.59 -4.46 -17.89
C ALA A 32 -10.11 -4.70 -17.97
N ASP A 33 -10.92 -3.71 -17.60
CA ASP A 33 -12.39 -3.76 -17.64
C ASP A 33 -12.95 -2.32 -17.65
N LYS A 34 -14.18 -2.14 -18.18
CA LYS A 34 -14.86 -0.83 -18.18
C LYS A 34 -15.06 -0.22 -16.78
N TYR A 35 -14.93 -1.03 -15.73
CA TYR A 35 -15.13 -0.65 -14.33
C TYR A 35 -13.86 -0.68 -13.48
N THR A 36 -12.71 -1.04 -14.06
CA THR A 36 -11.46 -1.14 -13.32
C THR A 36 -10.34 -0.57 -14.16
N VAL A 37 -9.80 0.56 -13.74
CA VAL A 37 -8.55 1.07 -14.29
C VAL A 37 -7.43 0.51 -13.43
N VAL A 38 -6.49 -0.16 -14.06
CA VAL A 38 -5.37 -0.82 -13.41
C VAL A 38 -4.08 -0.32 -14.05
N GLY A 39 -3.20 0.24 -13.25
CA GLY A 39 -1.85 0.62 -13.65
C GLY A 39 -0.84 0.05 -12.67
N ALA A 40 0.23 -0.54 -13.18
CA ALA A 40 1.27 -1.18 -12.40
C ALA A 40 2.55 -0.34 -12.38
N ALA A 41 3.28 -0.36 -11.25
CA ALA A 41 4.62 0.19 -11.16
C ALA A 41 5.63 -0.73 -11.86
N SER A 42 6.66 -0.17 -12.50
CA SER A 42 7.76 -0.98 -13.01
C SER A 42 8.66 -1.46 -11.87
N ARG A 43 9.37 -2.59 -12.05
CA ARG A 43 10.30 -3.08 -11.02
C ARG A 43 11.35 -2.04 -10.64
N ARG A 44 11.86 -1.26 -11.59
CA ARG A 44 12.89 -0.21 -11.36
C ARG A 44 12.44 0.89 -10.40
N THR A 45 11.13 1.13 -10.31
CA THR A 45 10.55 2.10 -9.37
C THR A 45 10.92 1.75 -7.92
N PHE A 46 10.99 0.45 -7.61
CA PHE A 46 11.35 -0.05 -6.28
C PHE A 46 12.84 0.08 -5.92
N ALA A 47 13.67 0.66 -6.77
CA ALA A 47 15.03 1.08 -6.43
C ALA A 47 15.11 2.54 -5.93
N ASN A 48 13.98 3.25 -5.88
CA ASN A 48 13.87 4.67 -5.51
C ASN A 48 12.98 4.85 -4.29
N TRP A 49 13.27 5.87 -3.48
CA TRP A 49 12.46 6.13 -2.30
C TRP A 49 11.12 6.77 -2.64
N LEU A 50 11.07 7.67 -3.62
CA LEU A 50 9.83 8.32 -4.06
C LEU A 50 9.38 7.73 -5.39
N THR A 51 8.13 7.32 -5.46
CA THR A 51 7.49 6.90 -6.71
C THR A 51 7.01 8.13 -7.48
N PRO A 52 7.36 8.26 -8.78
CA PRO A 52 6.75 9.24 -9.67
C PRO A 52 5.23 9.11 -9.69
N VAL A 53 4.52 10.24 -9.79
CA VAL A 53 3.06 10.24 -9.82
C VAL A 53 2.53 9.37 -10.97
N GLU A 54 3.16 9.48 -12.12
CA GLU A 54 2.85 8.73 -13.34
C GLU A 54 3.16 7.22 -13.25
N GLU A 55 4.02 6.80 -12.31
CA GLU A 55 4.36 5.40 -12.03
C GLU A 55 3.65 4.85 -10.79
N HIS A 56 2.96 5.69 -10.04
CA HIS A 56 2.19 5.23 -8.89
C HIS A 56 1.04 4.34 -9.38
N PHE A 57 0.92 3.14 -8.80
CA PHE A 57 -0.13 2.22 -9.23
C PHE A 57 -1.53 2.84 -9.10
N VAL A 58 -2.40 2.50 -10.04
CA VAL A 58 -3.81 2.92 -10.06
C VAL A 58 -4.69 1.70 -9.99
N CYS A 59 -5.66 1.71 -9.09
CA CYS A 59 -6.69 0.68 -8.99
C CYS A 59 -7.98 1.32 -8.48
N HIS A 60 -9.03 1.27 -9.26
CA HIS A 60 -10.37 1.65 -8.82
C HIS A 60 -11.44 0.89 -9.62
N ARG A 61 -12.59 0.73 -9.01
CA ARG A 61 -13.67 -0.07 -9.55
C ARG A 61 -14.68 0.76 -10.33
N ASN A 62 -15.03 1.93 -9.82
CA ASN A 62 -16.02 2.81 -10.40
C ASN A 62 -15.36 3.82 -11.35
N GLU A 63 -16.16 4.58 -12.09
CA GLU A 63 -15.67 5.63 -12.95
C GLU A 63 -15.05 6.79 -12.16
N ILE A 64 -14.11 7.49 -12.76
CA ILE A 64 -13.52 8.71 -12.19
C ILE A 64 -14.58 9.82 -12.27
N PRO A 65 -14.99 10.45 -11.14
CA PRO A 65 -15.97 11.53 -11.17
C PRO A 65 -15.44 12.77 -11.92
N ASP A 66 -16.37 13.52 -12.50
CA ASP A 66 -16.07 14.84 -13.03
C ASP A 66 -16.13 15.86 -11.89
N ALA A 67 -15.07 15.89 -11.10
CA ALA A 67 -14.95 16.71 -9.91
C ALA A 67 -14.40 18.11 -10.22
N ASP A 68 -14.96 19.12 -9.58
CA ASP A 68 -14.54 20.51 -9.65
C ASP A 68 -14.27 21.01 -8.23
N ASP A 69 -13.08 21.55 -8.01
CA ASP A 69 -12.58 22.03 -6.72
C ASP A 69 -13.46 23.13 -6.08
N ASP A 70 -14.02 24.01 -6.92
CA ASP A 70 -14.87 25.11 -6.47
C ASP A 70 -16.26 24.67 -5.99
N THR A 71 -16.68 23.48 -6.42
CA THR A 71 -18.05 22.97 -6.12
C THR A 71 -18.05 21.69 -5.27
N TRP A 72 -16.89 21.04 -5.11
CA TRP A 72 -16.79 19.83 -4.32
C TRP A 72 -16.95 20.10 -2.84
N THR A 73 -17.75 19.30 -2.16
CA THR A 73 -17.95 19.35 -0.70
C THR A 73 -17.78 17.97 -0.08
N VAL A 74 -17.30 17.95 1.15
CA VAL A 74 -17.25 16.76 2.00
C VAL A 74 -18.27 16.94 3.13
N SER A 75 -19.32 16.11 3.16
CA SER A 75 -20.30 16.17 4.23
C SER A 75 -19.83 15.42 5.47
N LEU A 76 -20.19 15.94 6.63
CA LEU A 76 -20.02 15.30 7.93
C LEU A 76 -21.35 14.70 8.36
N ALA A 77 -21.36 13.45 8.80
CA ALA A 77 -22.60 12.72 9.10
C ALA A 77 -22.45 11.81 10.34
N GLY A 78 -23.57 11.20 10.75
CA GLY A 78 -23.63 10.32 11.92
C GLY A 78 -23.65 11.11 13.22
N GLN A 79 -22.62 11.02 14.04
CA GLN A 79 -22.50 11.77 15.31
C GLN A 79 -21.90 13.16 15.14
N VAL A 80 -21.63 13.56 13.90
CA VAL A 80 -21.20 14.91 13.51
C VAL A 80 -22.09 15.41 12.38
N GLU A 81 -22.18 16.73 12.24
CA GLU A 81 -22.96 17.36 11.19
C GLU A 81 -22.19 18.55 10.61
N GLY A 82 -22.28 18.73 9.30
CA GLY A 82 -21.69 19.85 8.57
C GLY A 82 -21.38 19.52 7.13
N ASP A 83 -21.01 20.53 6.38
CA ASP A 83 -20.47 20.41 5.03
C ASP A 83 -19.18 21.25 4.97
N LEU A 84 -18.15 20.70 4.36
CA LEU A 84 -16.86 21.34 4.21
C LEU A 84 -16.58 21.56 2.72
N SER A 85 -16.42 22.80 2.31
CA SER A 85 -15.88 23.13 1.00
C SER A 85 -14.39 22.83 0.91
N MET A 86 -13.85 22.70 -0.30
CA MET A 86 -12.41 22.51 -0.49
C MET A 86 -11.59 23.72 0.05
N ALA A 87 -12.14 24.93 -0.07
CA ALA A 87 -11.53 26.12 0.50
C ALA A 87 -11.40 26.02 2.04
N GLU A 88 -12.45 25.58 2.74
CA GLU A 88 -12.41 25.37 4.19
C GLU A 88 -11.41 24.30 4.58
N ILE A 89 -11.42 23.14 3.89
CA ILE A 89 -10.46 22.06 4.16
C ILE A 89 -9.01 22.54 4.02
N ARG A 90 -8.70 23.41 3.06
CA ARG A 90 -7.34 23.90 2.83
C ARG A 90 -6.92 25.06 3.70
N GLU A 91 -7.85 25.96 4.06
CA GLU A 91 -7.52 27.26 4.62
C GLU A 91 -7.88 27.38 6.11
N ALA A 92 -8.92 26.68 6.59
CA ALA A 92 -9.36 26.79 7.97
C ALA A 92 -8.53 25.92 8.93
N TYR A 93 -7.81 24.92 8.43
CA TYR A 93 -7.07 23.94 9.22
C TYR A 93 -5.57 23.93 8.88
N PRO A 94 -4.71 23.44 9.82
CA PRO A 94 -3.29 23.27 9.52
C PRO A 94 -3.10 22.23 8.40
N ALA A 95 -2.24 22.57 7.42
CA ALA A 95 -1.81 21.62 6.43
C ALA A 95 -0.57 20.86 6.92
N VAL A 96 -0.60 19.52 6.77
CA VAL A 96 0.51 18.63 7.08
C VAL A 96 0.89 17.82 5.82
N ALA A 97 2.10 17.27 5.82
CA ALA A 97 2.52 16.33 4.79
C ALA A 97 3.00 15.04 5.47
N VAL A 98 2.46 13.92 5.02
CA VAL A 98 2.82 12.57 5.47
C VAL A 98 3.45 11.79 4.33
N ALA A 99 4.46 10.97 4.64
CA ALA A 99 4.92 9.96 3.73
C ALA A 99 4.08 8.70 3.94
N HIS A 100 3.70 8.02 2.86
CA HIS A 100 2.91 6.79 2.97
C HIS A 100 3.21 5.86 1.80
N THR A 101 3.58 4.63 2.13
CA THR A 101 3.63 3.53 1.18
C THR A 101 2.23 2.96 1.04
N MET A 102 1.60 3.25 -0.08
CA MET A 102 0.30 2.70 -0.42
C MET A 102 0.47 1.37 -1.11
N GLU A 103 -0.13 0.31 -0.56
CA GLU A 103 -0.15 -1.03 -1.13
C GLU A 103 -1.60 -1.49 -1.34
N CYS A 104 -1.90 -2.07 -2.50
CA CYS A 104 -3.19 -2.74 -2.70
C CYS A 104 -3.27 -4.00 -1.85
N ALA A 105 -4.35 -4.22 -1.11
CA ALA A 105 -4.52 -5.45 -0.33
C ALA A 105 -4.42 -6.74 -1.18
N GLY A 106 -4.66 -6.63 -2.48
CA GLY A 106 -4.49 -7.72 -3.45
C GLY A 106 -3.08 -7.84 -4.05
N ASN A 107 -2.11 -7.06 -3.59
CA ASN A 107 -0.72 -7.22 -4.00
C ASN A 107 -0.25 -8.64 -3.62
N GLY A 108 0.45 -9.35 -4.52
CA GLY A 108 0.78 -10.77 -4.34
C GLY A 108 -0.32 -11.78 -4.73
N ARG A 109 -1.53 -11.34 -5.11
CA ARG A 109 -2.63 -12.24 -5.49
C ARG A 109 -2.25 -13.20 -6.61
N GLY A 110 -1.53 -12.75 -7.61
CA GLY A 110 -1.04 -13.58 -8.72
C GLY A 110 -0.11 -14.72 -8.33
N GLN A 111 0.31 -14.77 -7.06
CA GLN A 111 1.14 -15.84 -6.50
C GLN A 111 0.32 -16.99 -5.90
N HIS A 112 -1.00 -16.82 -5.67
CA HIS A 112 -1.87 -17.84 -5.11
C HIS A 112 -2.07 -19.02 -6.08
N ARG A 113 -1.99 -20.23 -5.56
CA ARG A 113 -2.28 -21.46 -6.31
C ARG A 113 -3.14 -22.40 -5.45
N PRO A 114 -4.39 -22.73 -5.87
CA PRO A 114 -5.07 -22.25 -7.08
C PRO A 114 -5.25 -20.74 -7.13
N GLU A 115 -5.42 -20.22 -8.34
CA GLU A 115 -5.68 -18.81 -8.60
C GLU A 115 -6.98 -18.34 -7.93
N THR A 116 -6.95 -17.14 -7.35
CA THR A 116 -8.16 -16.46 -6.83
C THR A 116 -8.68 -15.45 -7.86
N GLY A 117 -9.89 -14.96 -7.69
CA GLY A 117 -10.50 -13.99 -8.59
C GLY A 117 -9.84 -12.59 -8.55
N SER A 118 -10.23 -11.69 -9.48
CA SER A 118 -9.80 -10.31 -9.55
C SER A 118 -8.39 -10.08 -10.13
N VAL A 119 -7.84 -8.86 -10.05
CA VAL A 119 -6.56 -8.47 -10.66
C VAL A 119 -5.40 -9.28 -10.07
N GLN A 120 -4.58 -9.85 -10.95
CA GLN A 120 -3.49 -10.76 -10.59
C GLN A 120 -2.16 -10.01 -10.37
N TRP A 121 -2.12 -9.09 -9.42
CA TRP A 121 -0.90 -8.41 -9.01
C TRP A 121 0.16 -9.41 -8.50
N ARG A 122 1.44 -9.16 -8.78
CA ARG A 122 2.56 -9.88 -8.16
C ARG A 122 3.19 -9.07 -7.04
N PHE A 123 3.83 -7.90 -7.39
CA PHE A 123 4.45 -6.95 -6.46
C PHE A 123 4.20 -5.49 -6.86
N GLU A 124 3.59 -5.28 -8.01
CA GLU A 124 3.55 -3.99 -8.72
C GLU A 124 2.52 -3.01 -8.13
N ALA A 125 1.66 -3.49 -7.24
CA ALA A 125 0.61 -2.66 -6.65
C ALA A 125 1.03 -2.03 -5.33
N ALA A 126 2.24 -1.49 -5.27
CA ALA A 126 2.75 -0.70 -4.16
C ALA A 126 3.51 0.53 -4.68
N ALA A 127 3.44 1.64 -3.95
CA ALA A 127 4.11 2.89 -4.29
C ALA A 127 4.25 3.79 -3.07
N ASN A 128 5.29 4.61 -3.02
CA ASN A 128 5.54 5.53 -1.93
C ASN A 128 5.47 6.99 -2.39
N ALA A 129 4.69 7.80 -1.69
CA ALA A 129 4.50 9.20 -2.02
C ALA A 129 4.41 10.07 -0.76
N PHE A 130 4.63 11.39 -0.95
CA PHE A 130 4.19 12.38 0.03
C PHE A 130 2.78 12.83 -0.28
N TRP A 131 1.97 12.88 0.75
CA TRP A 131 0.59 13.37 0.69
C TRP A 131 0.44 14.59 1.57
N THR A 132 -0.03 15.71 1.00
CA THR A 132 -0.29 16.94 1.75
C THR A 132 -1.79 17.12 1.92
N GLY A 133 -2.20 17.42 3.15
CA GLY A 133 -3.61 17.53 3.47
C GLY A 133 -3.88 18.09 4.85
N THR A 134 -5.14 18.04 5.24
CA THR A 134 -5.65 18.45 6.55
C THR A 134 -5.81 17.25 7.46
N PRO A 135 -5.29 17.25 8.71
CA PRO A 135 -5.51 16.17 9.66
C PRO A 135 -7.02 15.96 9.93
N VAL A 136 -7.48 14.73 9.81
CA VAL A 136 -8.87 14.35 10.14
C VAL A 136 -9.19 14.75 11.58
N SER A 137 -8.24 14.57 12.49
CA SER A 137 -8.39 14.94 13.90
C SER A 137 -8.65 16.44 14.11
N SER A 138 -8.12 17.33 13.27
CA SER A 138 -8.37 18.78 13.36
C SER A 138 -9.83 19.11 13.02
N ILE A 139 -10.34 18.49 11.95
CA ILE A 139 -11.74 18.66 11.53
C ILE A 139 -12.69 18.09 12.60
N LEU A 140 -12.49 16.85 13.00
CA LEU A 140 -13.41 16.16 13.91
C LEU A 140 -13.46 16.81 15.29
N ARG A 141 -12.33 17.31 15.81
CA ARG A 141 -12.30 18.05 17.10
C ARG A 141 -13.09 19.33 17.05
N GLU A 142 -13.04 20.09 15.96
CA GLU A 142 -13.86 21.28 15.77
C GLU A 142 -15.36 20.96 15.80
N HIS A 143 -15.72 19.75 15.36
CA HIS A 143 -17.10 19.24 15.38
C HIS A 143 -17.44 18.41 16.63
N GLY A 144 -16.64 18.55 17.71
CA GLY A 144 -16.93 17.98 19.03
C GLY A 144 -16.56 16.52 19.22
N VAL A 145 -15.68 15.97 18.40
CA VAL A 145 -15.15 14.60 18.55
C VAL A 145 -13.73 14.66 19.08
N ASP A 146 -13.58 14.50 20.40
CA ASP A 146 -12.28 14.59 21.09
C ASP A 146 -11.66 13.22 21.43
N SER A 147 -12.47 12.15 21.42
CA SER A 147 -12.03 10.80 21.78
C SER A 147 -12.61 9.76 20.82
N ALA A 148 -11.95 8.62 20.74
CA ALA A 148 -12.40 7.52 19.89
C ALA A 148 -13.57 6.73 20.51
N ASP A 149 -13.50 6.41 21.79
CA ASP A 149 -14.52 5.69 22.58
C ASP A 149 -15.09 4.43 21.90
N GLY A 150 -14.25 3.69 21.16
CA GLY A 150 -14.66 2.51 20.39
C GLY A 150 -15.50 2.79 19.14
N ARG A 151 -15.57 4.05 18.69
CA ARG A 151 -16.31 4.46 17.50
C ARG A 151 -15.52 4.24 16.22
N TRP A 152 -16.23 4.42 15.12
CA TRP A 152 -15.73 4.22 13.77
C TRP A 152 -15.85 5.49 12.93
N LEU A 153 -14.89 5.71 12.04
CA LEU A 153 -15.00 6.68 10.95
C LEU A 153 -15.24 5.93 9.65
N THR A 154 -16.34 6.25 8.98
CA THR A 154 -16.61 5.76 7.62
C THR A 154 -16.37 6.87 6.62
N ALA A 155 -15.45 6.63 5.69
CA ALA A 155 -15.22 7.47 4.53
C ALA A 155 -16.02 6.95 3.34
N VAL A 156 -16.76 7.84 2.66
CA VAL A 156 -17.60 7.51 1.50
C VAL A 156 -17.09 8.27 0.29
N GLY A 157 -16.83 7.54 -0.81
CA GLY A 157 -16.42 8.11 -2.09
C GLY A 157 -17.61 8.74 -2.83
N GLY A 158 -17.31 9.74 -3.67
CA GLY A 158 -18.26 10.38 -4.59
C GLY A 158 -18.17 9.84 -6.02
N ASP A 159 -17.49 8.71 -6.21
CA ASP A 159 -17.34 8.07 -7.51
C ASP A 159 -18.66 7.46 -7.98
N PRO A 160 -19.08 7.75 -9.23
CA PRO A 160 -20.33 7.21 -9.77
C PRO A 160 -20.22 5.70 -10.00
N SER A 161 -21.27 4.97 -9.72
CA SER A 161 -21.37 3.53 -9.94
C SER A 161 -22.64 3.17 -10.71
N ASP A 162 -22.62 2.02 -11.39
CA ASP A 162 -23.83 1.42 -11.96
C ASP A 162 -24.71 0.90 -10.81
N GLY A 163 -25.86 1.54 -10.56
CA GLY A 163 -26.83 1.10 -9.56
C GLY A 163 -26.81 1.83 -8.22
N ASP A 164 -26.22 3.01 -8.19
CA ASP A 164 -26.12 3.89 -7.00
C ASP A 164 -25.33 3.29 -5.81
N ASP A 165 -24.57 2.22 -6.03
CA ASP A 165 -23.68 1.66 -5.02
C ASP A 165 -22.48 2.59 -4.75
N VAL A 166 -22.14 2.80 -3.48
CA VAL A 166 -21.07 3.72 -3.09
C VAL A 166 -19.88 2.98 -2.52
N PHE A 167 -18.68 3.45 -2.87
CA PHE A 167 -17.46 2.96 -2.25
C PHE A 167 -17.32 3.55 -0.85
N ALA A 168 -17.45 2.73 0.19
CA ALA A 168 -17.35 3.17 1.57
C ALA A 168 -16.45 2.25 2.38
N ARG A 169 -15.64 2.82 3.28
CA ARG A 169 -14.73 2.09 4.17
C ARG A 169 -14.77 2.67 5.57
N SER A 170 -14.93 1.77 6.53
CA SER A 170 -14.90 2.10 7.96
C SER A 170 -13.53 1.76 8.54
N ILE A 171 -12.98 2.67 9.32
CA ILE A 171 -11.75 2.48 10.09
C ILE A 171 -12.03 2.83 11.56
N PRO A 172 -11.30 2.25 12.53
CA PRO A 172 -11.42 2.66 13.92
C PRO A 172 -11.19 4.17 14.05
N LEU A 173 -12.04 4.85 14.79
CA LEU A 173 -11.91 6.31 14.99
C LEU A 173 -10.59 6.68 15.68
N SER A 174 -10.01 5.78 16.47
CA SER A 174 -8.67 5.95 17.05
C SER A 174 -7.60 6.17 15.99
N LYS A 175 -7.56 5.34 14.94
CA LYS A 175 -6.65 5.50 13.80
C LYS A 175 -6.91 6.81 13.05
N ALA A 176 -8.19 7.14 12.83
CA ALA A 176 -8.56 8.38 12.15
C ALA A 176 -8.10 9.64 12.90
N LEU A 177 -8.15 9.62 14.23
CA LEU A 177 -7.72 10.74 15.10
C LEU A 177 -6.20 10.80 15.31
N ASP A 178 -5.48 9.72 15.06
CA ASP A 178 -4.03 9.65 15.25
C ASP A 178 -3.26 10.29 14.09
N ASP A 179 -3.42 9.77 12.87
CA ASP A 179 -2.53 10.12 11.77
C ASP A 179 -3.21 10.31 10.39
N CYS A 180 -4.52 10.06 10.27
CA CYS A 180 -5.22 10.22 8.99
C CYS A 180 -5.32 11.67 8.54
N ILE A 181 -5.25 11.88 7.22
CA ILE A 181 -5.39 13.19 6.60
C ILE A 181 -6.40 13.18 5.44
N LEU A 182 -7.04 14.31 5.20
CA LEU A 182 -7.72 14.62 3.96
C LEU A 182 -6.71 15.22 3.00
N ALA A 183 -6.14 14.39 2.14
CA ALA A 183 -5.10 14.79 1.21
C ALA A 183 -5.67 15.44 -0.04
N TYR A 184 -5.05 16.53 -0.49
CA TYR A 184 -5.38 17.27 -1.70
C TYR A 184 -4.15 17.56 -2.60
N GLU A 185 -2.93 17.17 -2.14
CA GLU A 185 -1.71 17.19 -2.94
C GLU A 185 -0.99 15.84 -2.84
N MET A 186 -0.28 15.46 -3.90
CA MET A 186 0.58 14.30 -4.00
C MET A 186 1.94 14.71 -4.55
N ASN A 187 3.02 14.37 -3.87
CA ASN A 187 4.39 14.78 -4.23
C ASN A 187 4.58 16.29 -4.44
N GLY A 188 3.76 17.12 -3.76
CA GLY A 188 3.84 18.58 -3.81
C GLY A 188 2.97 19.25 -4.86
N ASP A 189 2.29 18.50 -5.73
CA ASP A 189 1.36 18.98 -6.74
C ASP A 189 -0.09 18.60 -6.40
N PRO A 190 -1.12 19.27 -6.95
CA PRO A 190 -2.50 18.84 -6.78
C PRO A 190 -2.70 17.39 -7.18
N LEU A 191 -3.63 16.70 -6.49
CA LEU A 191 -3.95 15.30 -6.83
C LEU A 191 -4.34 15.16 -8.30
N PRO A 192 -3.81 14.17 -9.04
CA PRO A 192 -4.40 13.76 -10.30
C PRO A 192 -5.80 13.18 -10.11
N ARG A 193 -6.63 13.22 -11.16
CA ARG A 193 -8.03 12.72 -11.09
C ARG A 193 -8.10 11.25 -10.69
N GLU A 194 -7.24 10.41 -11.24
CA GLU A 194 -7.14 8.97 -10.94
C GLU A 194 -6.64 8.68 -9.52
N HIS A 195 -5.99 9.63 -8.89
CA HIS A 195 -5.51 9.53 -7.52
C HIS A 195 -6.43 10.17 -6.48
N GLY A 196 -7.62 10.67 -6.90
CA GLY A 196 -8.67 11.09 -5.99
C GLY A 196 -8.90 12.60 -5.89
N TYR A 197 -8.52 13.40 -6.93
CA TYR A 197 -8.85 14.83 -6.98
C TYR A 197 -10.35 15.08 -6.79
N PRO A 198 -10.78 16.09 -5.99
CA PRO A 198 -9.96 17.10 -5.33
C PRO A 198 -9.46 16.72 -3.94
N VAL A 199 -10.02 15.67 -3.32
CA VAL A 199 -9.65 15.26 -1.97
C VAL A 199 -9.86 13.76 -1.77
N ARG A 200 -8.94 13.14 -1.01
CA ARG A 200 -9.02 11.74 -0.61
C ARG A 200 -8.65 11.56 0.85
N LEU A 201 -9.11 10.46 1.44
CA LEU A 201 -8.59 9.99 2.71
C LEU A 201 -7.24 9.29 2.48
N ILE A 202 -6.25 9.60 3.31
CA ILE A 202 -5.01 8.84 3.48
C ILE A 202 -4.99 8.29 4.91
N VAL A 203 -4.75 6.98 4.99
CA VAL A 203 -4.60 6.21 6.23
C VAL A 203 -3.18 5.65 6.22
N PRO A 204 -2.20 6.36 6.81
CA PRO A 204 -0.80 5.95 6.78
C PRO A 204 -0.60 4.52 7.30
N GLY A 205 0.29 3.75 6.67
CA GLY A 205 0.59 2.36 7.04
C GLY A 205 -0.45 1.32 6.56
N TRP A 206 -1.66 1.74 6.17
CA TRP A 206 -2.76 0.82 5.87
C TRP A 206 -2.94 0.58 4.37
N TYR A 207 -3.43 -0.62 4.03
CA TYR A 207 -3.71 -0.99 2.65
C TYR A 207 -4.57 0.03 1.90
N GLY A 208 -4.29 0.19 0.61
CA GLY A 208 -4.93 1.15 -0.27
C GLY A 208 -6.46 1.11 -0.30
N VAL A 209 -7.06 -0.04 0.01
CA VAL A 209 -8.51 -0.20 0.12
C VAL A 209 -9.13 0.70 1.18
N ASN A 210 -8.38 1.07 2.23
CA ASN A 210 -8.84 1.95 3.30
C ASN A 210 -8.69 3.44 2.96
N ASN A 211 -7.96 3.76 1.91
CA ASN A 211 -7.60 5.11 1.47
C ASN A 211 -8.60 5.61 0.40
N VAL A 212 -9.80 6.00 0.84
CA VAL A 212 -10.94 6.33 -0.04
C VAL A 212 -10.65 7.56 -0.89
N LYS A 213 -10.76 7.43 -2.23
CA LYS A 213 -10.62 8.49 -3.24
C LYS A 213 -11.91 9.27 -3.42
N TRP A 214 -11.80 10.49 -3.97
CA TRP A 214 -12.97 11.34 -4.26
C TRP A 214 -13.90 11.46 -3.07
N LEU A 215 -13.33 11.75 -1.91
CA LEU A 215 -14.06 11.74 -0.65
C LEU A 215 -15.24 12.72 -0.68
N ALA A 216 -16.45 12.21 -0.42
CA ALA A 216 -17.68 12.99 -0.40
C ALA A 216 -18.35 13.05 0.97
N GLU A 217 -18.07 12.08 1.86
CA GLU A 217 -18.65 12.06 3.21
C GLU A 217 -17.68 11.44 4.21
N LEU A 218 -17.65 11.99 5.43
CA LEU A 218 -17.09 11.41 6.64
C LEU A 218 -18.19 11.18 7.66
N ARG A 219 -18.38 9.93 8.08
CA ARG A 219 -19.45 9.53 9.01
C ARG A 219 -18.87 8.93 10.28
N VAL A 220 -19.20 9.50 11.45
CA VAL A 220 -18.82 8.95 12.76
C VAL A 220 -19.98 8.12 13.31
N THR A 221 -19.72 6.86 13.66
CA THR A 221 -20.73 5.89 14.10
C THR A 221 -20.21 4.99 15.23
N ASP A 222 -21.12 4.33 15.95
CA ASP A 222 -20.75 3.38 17.01
C ASP A 222 -20.33 2.00 16.44
N THR A 223 -20.62 1.74 15.15
CA THR A 223 -20.29 0.46 14.50
C THR A 223 -19.78 0.71 13.10
N MET A 224 -19.09 -0.26 12.52
CA MET A 224 -18.77 -0.26 11.10
C MET A 224 -20.04 -0.14 10.26
N VAL A 225 -19.93 0.54 9.13
CA VAL A 225 -21.03 0.60 8.15
C VAL A 225 -21.19 -0.75 7.48
N GLY A 226 -22.41 -1.29 7.50
CA GLY A 226 -22.81 -2.52 6.86
C GLY A 226 -23.93 -2.32 5.85
N GLU A 227 -24.50 -3.42 5.36
CA GLU A 227 -25.64 -3.39 4.45
C GLU A 227 -26.80 -2.60 5.06
N GLY A 228 -27.33 -1.62 4.31
CA GLY A 228 -28.44 -0.77 4.76
C GLY A 228 -28.09 0.32 5.78
N SER A 229 -26.83 0.47 6.16
CA SER A 229 -26.40 1.53 7.10
C SER A 229 -26.33 2.91 6.45
N LEU A 230 -26.19 2.98 5.13
CA LEU A 230 -26.25 4.21 4.35
C LEU A 230 -27.65 4.34 3.76
N ASP A 231 -28.19 5.57 3.65
CA ASP A 231 -29.50 5.85 3.03
C ASP A 231 -29.46 5.71 1.49
N ARG A 232 -28.65 4.79 1.01
CA ARG A 232 -28.46 4.44 -0.42
C ARG A 232 -27.91 3.02 -0.51
N PRO A 233 -28.00 2.36 -1.67
CA PRO A 233 -27.40 1.06 -1.87
C PRO A 233 -25.92 1.08 -1.50
N GLY A 234 -25.43 0.12 -0.74
CA GLY A 234 -24.11 0.13 -0.14
C GLY A 234 -23.43 -1.24 -0.12
N ASP A 235 -23.48 -1.98 -1.24
CA ASP A 235 -22.80 -3.28 -1.34
C ASP A 235 -21.31 -3.16 -1.09
N HIS A 236 -20.67 -2.08 -1.56
CA HIS A 236 -19.22 -1.84 -1.33
C HIS A 236 -18.87 -1.52 0.13
N ALA A 237 -19.79 -0.98 0.91
CA ALA A 237 -19.60 -0.84 2.36
C ALA A 237 -19.61 -2.21 3.02
N TYR A 238 -20.59 -3.05 2.64
CA TYR A 238 -20.72 -4.42 3.11
C TYR A 238 -19.54 -5.31 2.68
N TRP A 239 -18.97 -5.07 1.50
CA TRP A 239 -17.82 -5.82 0.99
C TRP A 239 -16.59 -5.73 1.88
N GLN A 240 -16.38 -4.63 2.59
CA GLN A 240 -15.29 -4.54 3.57
C GLN A 240 -15.44 -5.65 4.63
N GLN A 241 -16.64 -5.82 5.16
CA GLN A 241 -16.89 -6.81 6.21
C GLN A 241 -16.83 -8.25 5.72
N ARG A 242 -17.10 -8.51 4.45
CA ARG A 242 -17.11 -9.87 3.88
C ARG A 242 -15.84 -10.24 3.15
N ALA A 243 -15.36 -9.38 2.28
CA ALA A 243 -14.37 -9.73 1.28
C ALA A 243 -12.95 -9.29 1.66
N TYR A 244 -12.77 -8.11 2.24
CA TYR A 244 -11.44 -7.62 2.60
C TYR A 244 -10.98 -8.16 3.96
N ARG A 245 -10.93 -9.48 4.03
CA ARG A 245 -10.53 -10.25 5.20
C ARG A 245 -9.68 -11.45 4.77
N ILE A 246 -8.86 -11.92 5.69
CA ILE A 246 -8.06 -13.13 5.48
C ILE A 246 -8.87 -14.33 5.99
N HIS A 247 -9.32 -15.20 5.11
CA HIS A 247 -10.12 -16.38 5.48
C HIS A 247 -9.87 -17.58 4.57
N PRO A 248 -10.02 -18.83 5.08
CA PRO A 248 -9.86 -20.04 4.29
C PRO A 248 -10.87 -20.16 3.15
N ALA A 249 -10.55 -21.00 2.16
CA ALA A 249 -11.44 -21.32 1.06
C ALA A 249 -12.80 -21.85 1.53
N GLY A 250 -13.87 -21.27 0.98
CA GLY A 250 -15.25 -21.72 1.27
C GLY A 250 -15.75 -21.45 2.68
N VAL A 251 -15.03 -20.64 3.45
CA VAL A 251 -15.46 -20.16 4.77
C VAL A 251 -15.91 -18.72 4.64
N GLU A 252 -17.15 -18.44 4.99
CA GLU A 252 -17.69 -17.07 5.04
C GLU A 252 -17.41 -16.48 6.43
N PRO A 253 -16.80 -15.29 6.51
CA PRO A 253 -16.55 -14.63 7.79
C PRO A 253 -17.88 -14.18 8.44
N ASP A 254 -17.94 -14.16 9.77
CA ASP A 254 -19.04 -13.50 10.48
C ASP A 254 -18.88 -11.97 10.32
N VAL A 255 -19.84 -11.38 9.62
CA VAL A 255 -19.84 -9.94 9.30
C VAL A 255 -20.19 -9.05 10.49
N ASN A 256 -20.63 -9.64 11.60
CA ASN A 256 -20.95 -8.90 12.83
C ASN A 256 -19.78 -8.88 13.81
N GLU A 257 -18.73 -9.64 13.57
CA GLU A 257 -17.52 -9.55 14.37
C GLU A 257 -16.69 -8.32 13.97
N THR A 258 -16.46 -7.45 14.94
CA THR A 258 -15.43 -6.43 14.84
C THR A 258 -14.11 -7.05 15.22
N VAL A 259 -13.27 -7.30 14.24
CA VAL A 259 -11.93 -7.86 14.43
C VAL A 259 -10.90 -6.81 14.10
N ASP A 260 -9.86 -6.76 14.91
CA ASP A 260 -8.71 -5.90 14.67
C ASP A 260 -7.91 -6.32 13.43
N THR A 261 -6.81 -5.64 13.20
CA THR A 261 -5.90 -5.83 12.08
C THR A 261 -5.24 -7.21 12.08
N PHE A 262 -4.69 -7.58 10.94
CA PHE A 262 -3.85 -8.75 10.79
C PHE A 262 -2.41 -8.43 11.24
N ASP A 263 -2.18 -8.27 12.55
CA ASP A 263 -0.86 -7.88 13.06
C ASP A 263 0.04 -9.06 13.36
N THR A 264 -0.52 -10.15 13.86
CA THR A 264 0.24 -11.35 14.21
C THR A 264 -0.53 -12.62 13.88
N TRP A 265 0.22 -13.70 13.66
CA TRP A 265 -0.35 -15.04 13.52
C TRP A 265 -1.11 -15.52 14.76
N GLU A 266 -0.70 -15.09 15.95
CA GLU A 266 -1.37 -15.37 17.20
C GLU A 266 -2.83 -14.92 17.20
N GLN A 267 -3.14 -13.83 16.49
CA GLN A 267 -4.50 -13.36 16.29
C GLN A 267 -5.32 -14.32 15.43
N ILE A 268 -4.70 -14.98 14.45
CA ILE A 268 -5.36 -16.02 13.64
C ILE A 268 -5.59 -17.31 14.47
N GLU A 269 -4.67 -17.65 15.33
CA GLU A 269 -4.77 -18.90 16.12
C GLU A 269 -5.75 -18.84 17.30
N GLY A 270 -5.97 -17.67 17.89
CA GLY A 270 -6.55 -17.61 19.22
C GLY A 270 -7.84 -16.81 19.41
N ALA A 271 -8.00 -15.67 18.78
CA ALA A 271 -9.09 -14.74 19.08
C ALA A 271 -9.67 -14.03 17.85
N VAL A 272 -8.91 -13.92 16.78
CA VAL A 272 -9.32 -13.22 15.58
C VAL A 272 -9.42 -14.20 14.43
N GLU A 273 -10.61 -14.77 14.25
CA GLU A 273 -10.91 -15.52 13.04
C GLU A 273 -11.22 -14.48 11.92
N HIS A 274 -10.52 -14.58 10.78
CA HIS A 274 -10.77 -13.75 9.59
C HIS A 274 -10.48 -12.25 9.78
N PRO A 275 -9.23 -11.84 10.11
CA PRO A 275 -8.88 -10.44 10.31
C PRO A 275 -9.10 -9.58 9.08
N TYR A 276 -9.38 -8.28 9.27
CA TYR A 276 -9.51 -7.31 8.19
C TYR A 276 -8.16 -6.97 7.57
N THR A 277 -8.17 -6.57 6.30
CA THR A 277 -7.00 -6.00 5.61
C THR A 277 -6.87 -4.50 5.94
N PHE A 278 -6.52 -4.20 7.17
CA PHE A 278 -6.30 -2.83 7.64
C PHE A 278 -4.83 -2.44 7.43
N ASP A 279 -3.98 -2.87 8.32
CA ASP A 279 -2.55 -2.62 8.32
C ASP A 279 -1.82 -3.44 7.24
N ALA A 280 -0.81 -2.85 6.60
CA ALA A 280 -0.04 -3.54 5.58
C ALA A 280 1.02 -4.46 6.23
N THR A 281 1.11 -5.69 5.75
CA THR A 281 2.10 -6.65 6.23
C THR A 281 3.52 -6.28 5.82
N VAL A 282 4.51 -6.76 6.59
CA VAL A 282 5.93 -6.56 6.26
C VAL A 282 6.26 -7.15 4.89
N MET A 283 6.92 -6.37 4.03
CA MET A 283 7.29 -6.77 2.67
C MET A 283 8.60 -6.14 2.22
N SER A 284 9.31 -6.80 1.30
CA SER A 284 10.45 -6.26 0.57
C SER A 284 10.40 -6.61 -0.91
N VAL A 285 10.89 -5.69 -1.75
CA VAL A 285 10.97 -5.87 -3.20
C VAL A 285 12.31 -5.37 -3.70
N ILE A 286 13.02 -6.20 -4.47
CA ILE A 286 14.25 -5.81 -5.18
C ILE A 286 13.84 -4.99 -6.41
N GLY A 287 14.35 -3.77 -6.54
CA GLY A 287 14.15 -2.89 -7.69
C GLY A 287 15.29 -2.97 -8.71
N ALA A 288 16.51 -3.23 -8.24
CA ALA A 288 17.70 -3.37 -9.07
C ALA A 288 18.63 -4.46 -8.50
N PRO A 289 19.20 -5.33 -9.34
CA PRO A 289 18.91 -5.53 -10.76
C PRO A 289 17.45 -5.89 -11.02
N ASP A 290 16.90 -5.46 -12.17
CA ASP A 290 15.49 -5.73 -12.52
C ASP A 290 15.26 -7.08 -13.22
N GLY A 291 16.33 -7.72 -13.64
CA GLY A 291 16.31 -9.00 -14.38
C GLY A 291 15.98 -8.88 -15.87
N GLU A 292 15.76 -7.66 -16.38
CA GLU A 292 15.41 -7.44 -17.79
C GLU A 292 16.64 -7.50 -18.72
N SER A 293 17.82 -7.17 -18.19
CA SER A 293 19.06 -7.16 -18.94
C SER A 293 20.19 -7.81 -18.15
N PRO A 294 21.16 -8.44 -18.83
CA PRO A 294 22.36 -8.94 -18.18
C PRO A 294 23.14 -7.82 -17.46
N VAL A 295 23.66 -8.13 -16.30
CA VAL A 295 24.49 -7.23 -15.51
C VAL A 295 25.95 -7.53 -15.80
N ALA A 296 26.71 -6.51 -16.25
CA ALA A 296 28.16 -6.65 -16.35
C ALA A 296 28.78 -6.82 -14.95
N ALA A 297 29.57 -7.83 -14.74
CA ALA A 297 30.36 -7.93 -13.53
C ALA A 297 31.34 -6.74 -13.49
N PRO A 298 31.24 -5.82 -12.49
CA PRO A 298 32.19 -4.72 -12.37
C PRO A 298 33.61 -5.24 -12.17
N SER A 299 34.61 -4.39 -12.41
CA SER A 299 36.02 -4.78 -12.29
C SER A 299 36.42 -5.22 -10.87
N ASP A 300 35.67 -4.81 -9.85
CA ASP A 300 35.80 -5.23 -8.46
C ASP A 300 34.95 -6.46 -8.12
N GLY A 301 34.16 -6.98 -9.07
CA GLY A 301 33.30 -8.16 -8.91
C GLY A 301 32.06 -7.91 -8.05
N THR A 302 31.71 -6.65 -7.75
CA THR A 302 30.58 -6.33 -6.86
C THR A 302 29.39 -5.77 -7.62
N VAL A 303 28.24 -6.43 -7.55
CA VAL A 303 26.94 -5.96 -8.04
C VAL A 303 26.14 -5.41 -6.88
N GLU A 304 25.68 -4.16 -6.97
CA GLU A 304 24.77 -3.59 -5.97
C GLU A 304 23.34 -4.13 -6.21
N VAL A 305 22.78 -4.76 -5.20
CA VAL A 305 21.35 -5.08 -5.11
C VAL A 305 20.67 -3.98 -4.32
N ARG A 306 19.63 -3.35 -4.88
CA ARG A 306 18.89 -2.29 -4.24
C ARG A 306 17.39 -2.56 -4.29
N GLY A 307 16.68 -2.17 -3.24
CA GLY A 307 15.23 -2.33 -3.17
C GLY A 307 14.61 -1.52 -2.04
N VAL A 308 13.36 -1.81 -1.78
CA VAL A 308 12.55 -1.19 -0.72
C VAL A 308 11.95 -2.25 0.19
N ALA A 309 11.66 -1.85 1.44
CA ALA A 309 10.91 -2.66 2.39
C ALA A 309 9.98 -1.77 3.23
N TRP A 310 8.83 -2.29 3.61
CA TRP A 310 7.81 -1.61 4.44
C TRP A 310 7.13 -2.59 5.38
N ALA A 311 6.42 -2.08 6.37
CA ALA A 311 5.79 -2.89 7.41
C ALA A 311 4.53 -2.21 8.00
N GLY A 312 3.75 -1.51 7.16
CA GLY A 312 2.53 -0.87 7.60
C GLY A 312 2.75 0.22 8.65
N ASP A 313 2.09 0.09 9.80
CA ASP A 313 2.23 0.99 10.94
C ASP A 313 3.54 0.76 11.72
N ASP A 314 4.19 -0.38 11.53
CA ASP A 314 5.43 -0.75 12.21
C ASP A 314 6.69 -0.37 11.42
N ALA A 315 7.83 -0.31 12.09
CA ALA A 315 9.10 -0.05 11.44
C ALA A 315 9.73 -1.33 10.85
N VAL A 316 10.41 -1.19 9.71
CA VAL A 316 11.29 -2.24 9.19
C VAL A 316 12.56 -2.30 10.05
N ASP A 317 12.76 -3.41 10.76
CA ASP A 317 13.95 -3.65 11.59
C ASP A 317 15.11 -4.17 10.73
N ARG A 318 14.86 -5.11 9.83
CA ARG A 318 15.91 -5.82 9.10
C ARG A 318 15.47 -6.22 7.69
N VAL A 319 16.41 -6.13 6.75
CA VAL A 319 16.29 -6.76 5.43
C VAL A 319 17.47 -7.68 5.21
N GLU A 320 17.20 -8.88 4.72
CA GLU A 320 18.20 -9.85 4.31
C GLU A 320 18.09 -10.11 2.81
N VAL A 321 19.24 -10.31 2.16
CA VAL A 321 19.33 -10.66 0.73
C VAL A 321 20.03 -12.00 0.57
N SER A 322 19.51 -12.82 -0.32
CA SER A 322 20.09 -14.09 -0.74
C SER A 322 20.30 -14.06 -2.26
N PRO A 323 21.52 -14.21 -2.76
CA PRO A 323 21.80 -14.30 -4.20
C PRO A 323 21.69 -15.72 -4.76
N ASP A 324 21.33 -16.70 -3.94
CA ASP A 324 21.28 -18.14 -4.26
C ASP A 324 19.88 -18.75 -4.03
N GLY A 325 18.82 -17.92 -4.16
CA GLY A 325 17.44 -18.37 -4.09
C GLY A 325 16.92 -18.68 -2.69
N GLY A 326 17.61 -18.24 -1.65
CA GLY A 326 17.22 -18.45 -0.26
C GLY A 326 18.04 -19.50 0.49
N ASP A 327 19.13 -20.00 -0.12
CA ASP A 327 20.00 -20.98 0.53
C ASP A 327 20.92 -20.32 1.59
N THR A 328 21.43 -19.13 1.30
CA THR A 328 22.23 -18.32 2.26
C THR A 328 21.70 -16.89 2.35
N TRP A 329 21.72 -16.33 3.56
CA TRP A 329 21.18 -14.99 3.82
C TRP A 329 22.25 -14.08 4.44
N ARG A 330 22.25 -12.82 4.04
CA ARG A 330 23.09 -11.76 4.61
C ARG A 330 22.31 -10.48 4.78
N ASP A 331 22.64 -9.72 5.82
CA ASP A 331 22.03 -8.43 6.09
C ASP A 331 22.31 -7.43 4.97
N ALA A 332 21.26 -6.71 4.56
CA ALA A 332 21.36 -5.53 3.73
C ALA A 332 21.43 -4.26 4.60
N GLU A 333 22.04 -3.21 4.09
CA GLU A 333 22.09 -1.91 4.75
C GLU A 333 20.80 -1.14 4.45
N LEU A 334 20.05 -0.72 5.49
CA LEU A 334 18.97 0.23 5.37
C LEU A 334 19.52 1.65 5.24
N PHE A 335 19.02 2.43 4.30
CA PHE A 335 19.51 3.78 4.05
C PHE A 335 18.42 4.72 3.54
N GLY A 336 18.77 6.00 3.32
CA GLY A 336 17.86 7.00 2.78
C GLY A 336 16.87 7.56 3.81
N PRO A 337 15.76 8.16 3.35
CA PRO A 337 14.76 8.74 4.24
C PRO A 337 14.10 7.69 5.13
N ASP A 338 13.79 8.09 6.36
CA ASP A 338 13.16 7.27 7.38
C ASP A 338 11.93 7.99 7.92
N TYR A 339 10.76 7.56 7.48
CA TYR A 339 9.45 8.12 7.85
C TYR A 339 8.51 6.99 8.23
N ASP A 340 7.75 7.19 9.30
CA ASP A 340 6.68 6.27 9.69
C ASP A 340 5.67 6.10 8.54
N GLY A 341 5.21 4.88 8.29
CA GLY A 341 4.27 4.53 7.23
C GLY A 341 4.83 4.55 5.81
N ALA A 342 6.14 4.82 5.64
CA ALA A 342 6.81 4.83 4.34
C ALA A 342 7.86 3.73 4.25
N TRP A 343 8.10 3.27 3.03
CA TRP A 343 9.15 2.27 2.83
C TRP A 343 10.56 2.80 3.10
N ARG A 344 11.46 1.88 3.48
CA ARG A 344 12.89 2.10 3.62
C ARG A 344 13.61 1.59 2.38
N LEU A 345 14.63 2.30 1.94
CA LEU A 345 15.57 1.76 0.96
C LEU A 345 16.52 0.77 1.63
N PHE A 346 16.86 -0.30 0.93
CA PHE A 346 17.97 -1.18 1.30
C PHE A 346 18.96 -1.34 0.14
N ARG A 347 20.21 -1.62 0.50
CA ARG A 347 21.26 -2.00 -0.45
C ARG A 347 22.07 -3.16 0.07
N PHE A 348 22.57 -3.95 -0.85
CA PHE A 348 23.44 -5.10 -0.56
C PHE A 348 24.49 -5.24 -1.65
N ASP A 349 25.77 -5.21 -1.24
CA ASP A 349 26.89 -5.43 -2.13
C ASP A 349 27.13 -6.93 -2.31
N TRP A 350 26.81 -7.42 -3.52
CA TRP A 350 26.92 -8.82 -3.87
C TRP A 350 28.19 -9.10 -4.66
N ALA A 351 29.10 -9.95 -4.12
CA ALA A 351 30.22 -10.49 -4.87
C ALA A 351 29.71 -11.52 -5.87
N ALA A 352 29.41 -11.05 -7.08
CA ALA A 352 28.76 -11.83 -8.11
C ALA A 352 29.76 -12.54 -9.03
N GLU A 353 29.58 -13.84 -9.25
CA GLU A 353 30.27 -14.60 -10.28
C GLU A 353 29.47 -14.60 -11.57
N PRO A 354 30.12 -14.65 -12.77
CA PRO A 354 29.39 -14.81 -14.03
C PRO A 354 28.51 -16.05 -14.03
N GLY A 355 27.26 -15.89 -14.47
CA GLY A 355 26.27 -16.97 -14.50
C GLY A 355 24.85 -16.47 -14.24
N ARG A 356 23.93 -17.41 -14.08
CA ARG A 356 22.52 -17.12 -13.73
C ARG A 356 22.32 -17.32 -12.23
N HIS A 357 21.69 -16.35 -11.61
CA HIS A 357 21.43 -16.32 -10.19
C HIS A 357 19.97 -15.93 -9.93
N ARG A 358 19.43 -16.45 -8.85
CA ARG A 358 18.14 -16.04 -8.33
C ARG A 358 18.35 -15.23 -7.05
N VAL A 359 18.11 -13.93 -7.14
CA VAL A 359 18.27 -13.02 -6.00
C VAL A 359 16.92 -12.80 -5.35
N VAL A 360 16.83 -13.02 -4.05
CA VAL A 360 15.62 -12.80 -3.24
C VAL A 360 15.95 -11.91 -2.04
N SER A 361 14.96 -11.15 -1.57
CA SER A 361 15.04 -10.39 -0.32
C SER A 361 13.89 -10.78 0.60
N ARG A 362 14.10 -10.64 1.91
CA ARG A 362 13.04 -10.74 2.91
C ARG A 362 13.24 -9.68 3.99
N ALA A 363 12.13 -9.10 4.45
CA ALA A 363 12.13 -8.13 5.54
C ALA A 363 11.61 -8.75 6.83
N THR A 364 12.04 -8.17 7.95
CA THR A 364 11.52 -8.40 9.29
C THR A 364 11.21 -7.03 9.89
N ASP A 365 10.06 -6.89 10.55
CA ASP A 365 9.67 -5.67 11.24
C ASP A 365 10.12 -5.64 12.70
N GLU A 366 9.86 -4.53 13.39
CA GLU A 366 10.26 -4.32 14.78
C GLU A 366 9.56 -5.24 15.80
N LEU A 367 8.43 -5.86 15.42
CA LEU A 367 7.73 -6.86 16.22
C LEU A 367 8.28 -8.28 15.99
N GLY A 368 9.25 -8.43 15.06
CA GLY A 368 9.86 -9.71 14.72
C GLY A 368 9.07 -10.53 13.71
N ARG A 369 8.02 -9.98 13.09
CA ARG A 369 7.29 -10.64 12.00
C ARG A 369 8.17 -10.61 10.75
N ARG A 370 8.37 -11.76 10.15
CA ARG A 370 9.23 -11.92 8.98
C ARG A 370 8.42 -12.42 7.79
N GLN A 371 8.74 -11.93 6.60
CA GLN A 371 8.16 -12.45 5.36
C GLN A 371 8.33 -13.97 5.27
N PRO A 372 7.24 -14.73 5.06
CA PRO A 372 7.31 -16.16 4.84
C PRO A 372 7.85 -16.47 3.45
N LYS A 373 8.26 -17.72 3.25
CA LYS A 373 8.88 -18.15 2.00
C LYS A 373 7.90 -18.14 0.83
N ARG A 374 6.74 -18.74 0.99
CA ARG A 374 5.75 -18.95 -0.09
C ARG A 374 4.33 -18.94 0.45
N ILE A 375 3.35 -18.98 -0.45
CA ILE A 375 1.95 -19.11 -0.09
C ILE A 375 1.61 -20.60 0.03
N SER A 376 0.90 -20.97 1.08
CA SER A 376 0.42 -22.34 1.34
C SER A 376 -0.66 -22.78 0.33
N ARG A 377 -1.11 -23.99 0.47
CA ARG A 377 -2.29 -24.52 -0.24
C ARG A 377 -3.56 -24.27 0.60
N PRO A 378 -4.75 -24.25 -0.02
CA PRO A 378 -6.02 -24.04 0.70
C PRO A 378 -6.29 -25.00 1.84
N ASP A 379 -5.81 -26.24 1.72
CA ASP A 379 -5.98 -27.30 2.72
C ASP A 379 -4.94 -27.26 3.85
N ALA A 380 -3.92 -26.42 3.71
CA ALA A 380 -2.83 -26.29 4.68
C ALA A 380 -2.90 -25.00 5.52
N TRP A 381 -4.06 -24.34 5.54
CA TRP A 381 -4.26 -23.06 6.23
C TRP A 381 -3.69 -23.01 7.67
N ARG A 382 -3.98 -24.02 8.49
CA ARG A 382 -3.52 -24.06 9.88
C ARG A 382 -2.05 -24.44 10.03
N ASP A 383 -1.52 -25.21 9.08
CA ASP A 383 -0.14 -25.70 9.10
C ASP A 383 0.83 -24.70 8.45
N ALA A 384 0.31 -23.71 7.72
CA ALA A 384 1.11 -22.72 6.98
C ALA A 384 2.11 -21.97 7.89
N LEU A 385 1.70 -21.67 9.11
CA LEU A 385 2.50 -20.95 10.08
C LEU A 385 3.73 -21.72 10.54
N ASP A 386 3.56 -23.03 10.80
CA ASP A 386 4.66 -23.90 11.23
C ASP A 386 5.63 -24.18 10.07
N GLU A 387 5.19 -23.99 8.82
CA GLU A 387 5.95 -24.29 7.60
C GLU A 387 6.66 -23.06 6.97
N ASP A 388 6.66 -21.89 7.60
CA ASP A 388 7.18 -20.63 7.03
C ASP A 388 6.43 -20.27 5.73
N GLU A 389 5.11 -20.39 5.71
CA GLU A 389 4.23 -20.14 4.58
C GLU A 389 3.15 -19.10 4.94
N PHE A 390 2.77 -18.26 3.98
CA PHE A 390 1.60 -17.39 4.11
C PHE A 390 0.33 -18.18 3.81
N PRO A 391 -0.74 -18.09 4.63
CA PRO A 391 -1.96 -18.86 4.38
C PRO A 391 -2.67 -18.42 3.10
N TRP A 392 -2.94 -19.37 2.23
CA TRP A 392 -3.80 -19.14 1.08
C TRP A 392 -5.19 -18.67 1.55
N ASN A 393 -5.72 -17.60 0.97
CA ASN A 393 -7.03 -17.09 1.33
C ASN A 393 -7.87 -16.79 0.08
N GLU A 394 -9.21 -16.83 0.23
CA GLU A 394 -10.18 -16.72 -0.85
C GLU A 394 -10.04 -15.42 -1.67
N GLY A 395 -9.75 -14.31 -0.99
CA GLY A 395 -9.56 -13.00 -1.62
C GLY A 395 -8.20 -12.78 -2.24
N GLY A 396 -7.21 -13.64 -1.92
CA GLY A 396 -5.81 -13.45 -2.32
C GLY A 396 -5.23 -12.16 -1.75
N TYR A 397 -5.56 -11.83 -0.50
CA TYR A 397 -5.17 -10.59 0.17
C TYR A 397 -3.97 -10.75 1.10
N ALA A 398 -3.29 -9.64 1.33
CA ALA A 398 -2.19 -9.45 2.28
C ALA A 398 -0.97 -10.37 2.05
N ALA A 399 -0.83 -10.92 0.86
CA ALA A 399 0.23 -11.90 0.55
C ALA A 399 1.60 -11.23 0.49
N ASN A 400 2.50 -11.64 1.37
CA ASN A 400 3.83 -11.06 1.52
C ASN A 400 4.98 -12.05 1.32
N ALA A 401 4.74 -13.21 0.71
CA ALA A 401 5.77 -14.22 0.48
C ALA A 401 6.95 -13.69 -0.37
N TYR A 402 8.19 -13.98 0.05
CA TYR A 402 9.38 -13.44 -0.61
C TYR A 402 9.82 -14.20 -1.86
N GLU A 403 9.70 -15.54 -1.87
CA GLU A 403 10.23 -16.38 -2.95
C GLU A 403 9.66 -16.03 -4.34
N PRO A 404 8.35 -15.75 -4.50
CA PRO A 404 7.79 -15.39 -5.79
C PRO A 404 8.27 -14.03 -6.34
N ASN A 405 8.75 -13.14 -5.46
CA ASN A 405 9.23 -11.79 -5.81
C ASN A 405 10.71 -11.77 -6.22
N GLY A 406 11.40 -12.92 -6.17
CA GLY A 406 12.79 -13.06 -6.55
C GLY A 406 13.05 -12.64 -8.00
N VAL A 407 14.28 -12.19 -8.25
CA VAL A 407 14.77 -11.70 -9.54
C VAL A 407 15.77 -12.70 -10.13
N GLU A 408 15.54 -13.11 -11.36
CA GLU A 408 16.53 -13.87 -12.14
C GLU A 408 17.55 -12.88 -12.72
N VAL A 409 18.80 -12.99 -12.33
CA VAL A 409 19.88 -12.10 -12.75
C VAL A 409 20.92 -12.88 -13.53
N GLU A 410 21.21 -12.47 -14.76
CA GLU A 410 22.33 -12.97 -15.54
C GLU A 410 23.53 -12.04 -15.38
N VAL A 411 24.61 -12.54 -14.79
CA VAL A 411 25.87 -11.83 -14.65
C VAL A 411 26.82 -12.25 -15.77
N VAL A 412 27.28 -11.28 -16.57
CA VAL A 412 28.21 -11.52 -17.68
C VAL A 412 29.59 -10.93 -17.37
N PRO A 413 30.71 -11.47 -17.91
CA PRO A 413 32.01 -10.86 -17.78
C PRO A 413 32.03 -9.41 -18.26
N ALA A 414 32.86 -8.56 -17.67
CA ALA A 414 32.95 -7.15 -18.00
C ALA A 414 33.25 -6.88 -19.49
N ASP A 415 34.01 -7.78 -20.12
CA ASP A 415 34.39 -7.67 -21.53
C ASP A 415 33.23 -7.98 -22.52
N ASP A 416 32.23 -8.72 -22.09
CA ASP A 416 31.09 -9.13 -22.92
C ASP A 416 29.92 -8.12 -22.90
N ALA A 417 29.90 -7.21 -21.94
CA ALA A 417 28.86 -6.19 -21.80
C ALA A 417 28.95 -5.03 -22.80
N GLN A 418 30.04 -4.93 -23.58
CA GLN A 418 30.29 -3.81 -24.50
C GLN A 418 29.97 -4.10 -25.98
N SER A 419 29.37 -5.23 -26.30
CA SER A 419 28.91 -5.51 -27.67
C SER A 419 27.43 -5.12 -27.81
N PRO A 420 27.07 -3.92 -28.26
CA PRO A 420 25.74 -3.71 -28.81
C PRO A 420 25.70 -4.52 -30.12
N ASP A 421 24.70 -5.40 -30.22
CA ASP A 421 24.42 -6.20 -31.40
C ASP A 421 24.52 -5.36 -32.68
N SER A 422 25.47 -5.68 -33.49
CA SER A 422 25.53 -5.32 -34.90
C SER A 422 24.68 -6.33 -35.68
N THR A 423 23.38 -6.08 -35.81
CA THR A 423 22.57 -6.51 -36.96
C THR A 423 21.33 -5.63 -37.09
#